data_3c84fc7915f73fb7852b0adf0bd002da
#
_entry.id   3c84fc7915f73fb7852b0adf0bd002da
#
_cell.length_a   1.000
_cell.length_b   1.000
_cell.length_c   1.000
_cell.angle_alpha   90.00
_cell.angle_beta   90.00
_cell.angle_gamma   90.00
#
_symmetry.space_group_name_H-M   'P 1'
#
loop_
_entity.id
_entity.type
_entity.pdbx_description
1 polymer ?
#
loop_
_entity_poly.entity_id
_entity_poly.type
_entity_poly.pdbx_seq_one_letter_code
_entity_poly.pdbx_strand_id
1 'polypeptide(L)'
;MANFELLKDLIQPAKTKIVLLVMDGVGGLPRPSDDKTELEAAHTPNLDRLAQEGCLGQHYPVDIGITSGSGPGHLGLFGYDPIQYEIGRGVLEAVGIGFHVTDRDVCARGNFCTLDAQGNITDRRAGRIPTDVCERLVKKINDAQITVGAGIELFVMPVQDYRFVVVMRGDGLSGNVDETDPQRTGVPPLPVVARDDASKLTADLFNEWIAKATAVIKDEHPANGLTLRGFAKEPGLPKYQDVYGLKAGAIAIYPMYRGVAALVGMDRIAHHAHNVQEEFEAAAQVWNDYDFLFIHVKYTDSRGEDGNFDAKQAVIEEVDAALPTLMALEPDVLIVTGDHSTPSQLKAHSWHPVPLLVWAPATVRRDRSAGFGERECAHGGLGTIRSAEIMQLALAHAQRLAKFGA
;
A
#
# COMPACT_ATOMS: atom_id res chain seq x y z
N MET A 1 -17.27 -9.60 -6.05
CA MET A 1 -16.02 -9.57 -6.87
C MET A 1 -16.22 -8.56 -7.99
N ALA A 2 -15.26 -7.64 -8.17
CA ALA A 2 -15.28 -6.80 -9.36
C ALA A 2 -15.18 -7.70 -10.59
N ASN A 3 -16.18 -7.66 -11.43
CA ASN A 3 -16.16 -8.44 -12.67
C ASN A 3 -15.51 -7.58 -13.75
N PHE A 4 -14.18 -7.68 -13.88
CA PHE A 4 -13.40 -6.87 -14.82
C PHE A 4 -13.83 -7.07 -16.27
N GLU A 5 -14.24 -8.27 -16.68
CA GLU A 5 -14.73 -8.52 -18.03
C GLU A 5 -16.04 -7.76 -18.28
N LEU A 6 -16.98 -7.82 -17.34
CA LEU A 6 -18.21 -7.04 -17.42
C LEU A 6 -17.93 -5.53 -17.46
N LEU A 7 -17.00 -5.05 -16.64
CA LEU A 7 -16.65 -3.62 -16.61
C LEU A 7 -16.06 -3.17 -17.94
N LYS A 8 -15.14 -3.92 -18.53
CA LYS A 8 -14.56 -3.61 -19.84
C LYS A 8 -15.62 -3.45 -20.94
N ASP A 9 -16.65 -4.30 -20.91
CA ASP A 9 -17.74 -4.24 -21.89
C ASP A 9 -18.66 -3.02 -21.70
N LEU A 10 -18.68 -2.44 -20.49
CA LEU A 10 -19.55 -1.31 -20.14
C LEU A 10 -18.84 0.04 -20.17
N ILE A 11 -17.49 0.07 -20.19
CA ILE A 11 -16.75 1.32 -20.19
C ILE A 11 -17.06 2.16 -21.40
N GLN A 12 -17.36 3.43 -21.17
CA GLN A 12 -17.54 4.44 -22.21
C GLN A 12 -16.64 5.66 -21.96
N PRO A 13 -16.15 6.31 -23.03
CA PRO A 13 -15.34 7.52 -22.90
C PRO A 13 -16.12 8.66 -22.26
N ALA A 14 -15.50 9.34 -21.30
CA ALA A 14 -15.99 10.60 -20.74
C ALA A 14 -14.81 11.51 -20.38
N LYS A 15 -15.08 12.81 -20.22
CA LYS A 15 -14.07 13.81 -19.83
C LYS A 15 -14.06 14.06 -18.31
N THR A 16 -14.89 13.35 -17.59
CA THR A 16 -15.05 13.49 -16.15
C THR A 16 -13.78 13.08 -15.38
N LYS A 17 -13.54 13.74 -14.26
CA LYS A 17 -12.35 13.57 -13.42
C LYS A 17 -12.72 12.90 -12.10
N ILE A 18 -11.96 11.90 -11.71
CA ILE A 18 -12.16 11.14 -10.48
C ILE A 18 -10.95 11.36 -9.57
N VAL A 19 -11.20 11.65 -8.30
CA VAL A 19 -10.17 11.70 -7.26
C VAL A 19 -10.49 10.68 -6.17
N LEU A 20 -9.51 9.85 -5.85
CA LEU A 20 -9.51 8.99 -4.67
C LEU A 20 -8.51 9.55 -3.66
N LEU A 21 -9.01 10.20 -2.63
CA LEU A 21 -8.24 10.71 -1.50
C LEU A 21 -8.24 9.66 -0.37
N VAL A 22 -7.08 9.12 -0.08
CA VAL A 22 -6.89 8.10 0.96
C VAL A 22 -6.14 8.70 2.14
N MET A 23 -6.81 8.77 3.29
CA MET A 23 -6.18 9.00 4.58
C MET A 23 -5.84 7.63 5.19
N ASP A 24 -4.57 7.24 5.11
CA ASP A 24 -4.09 5.92 5.54
C ASP A 24 -4.51 5.61 6.97
N GLY A 25 -5.17 4.46 7.17
CA GLY A 25 -5.59 4.05 8.51
C GLY A 25 -6.59 4.98 9.21
N VAL A 26 -7.40 5.76 8.46
CA VAL A 26 -8.25 6.81 9.04
C VAL A 26 -9.23 6.30 10.08
N GLY A 27 -9.83 5.11 9.89
CA GLY A 27 -10.80 4.56 10.82
C GLY A 27 -10.26 4.44 12.24
N GLY A 28 -11.09 4.83 13.21
CA GLY A 28 -10.74 4.91 14.62
C GLY A 28 -11.66 4.08 15.52
N LEU A 29 -11.42 4.16 16.83
CA LEU A 29 -12.31 3.69 17.88
C LEU A 29 -12.62 4.82 18.86
N PRO A 30 -13.85 4.90 19.41
CA PRO A 30 -14.22 5.92 20.35
C PRO A 30 -13.36 5.87 21.62
N ARG A 31 -12.74 6.97 22.01
CA ARG A 31 -12.00 7.04 23.28
C ARG A 31 -12.97 7.17 24.46
N PRO A 32 -12.62 6.59 25.65
CA PRO A 32 -13.54 6.57 26.79
C PRO A 32 -13.92 7.95 27.36
N SER A 33 -13.13 8.99 27.10
CA SER A 33 -13.32 10.31 27.71
C SER A 33 -14.54 11.08 27.15
N ASP A 34 -14.85 10.92 25.86
CA ASP A 34 -15.91 11.67 25.16
C ASP A 34 -16.68 10.85 24.12
N ASP A 35 -16.38 9.55 24.05
CA ASP A 35 -17.01 8.60 23.15
C ASP A 35 -16.88 8.99 21.66
N LYS A 36 -15.73 9.59 21.27
CA LYS A 36 -15.42 9.99 19.89
C LYS A 36 -14.21 9.26 19.37
N THR A 37 -14.23 8.92 18.07
CA THR A 37 -13.05 8.51 17.30
C THR A 37 -12.19 9.72 16.98
N GLU A 38 -11.00 9.50 16.43
CA GLU A 38 -10.12 10.59 16.01
C GLU A 38 -10.78 11.44 14.91
N LEU A 39 -11.48 10.80 13.97
CA LEU A 39 -12.22 11.47 12.90
C LEU A 39 -13.42 12.27 13.44
N GLU A 40 -14.20 11.70 14.35
CA GLU A 40 -15.34 12.38 14.99
C GLU A 40 -14.95 13.53 15.93
N ALA A 41 -13.72 13.48 16.46
CA ALA A 41 -13.20 14.56 17.34
C ALA A 41 -12.57 15.71 16.55
N ALA A 42 -12.12 15.46 15.32
CA ALA A 42 -11.47 16.43 14.46
C ALA A 42 -12.44 17.56 14.04
N HIS A 43 -11.90 18.77 13.91
CA HIS A 43 -12.63 19.90 13.34
C HIS A 43 -12.49 19.90 11.82
N THR A 44 -13.51 19.42 11.12
CA THR A 44 -13.45 19.11 9.69
C THR A 44 -14.58 19.79 8.88
N PRO A 45 -14.69 21.13 8.90
CA PRO A 45 -15.83 21.82 8.28
C PRO A 45 -15.94 21.60 6.76
N ASN A 46 -14.83 21.37 6.05
CA ASN A 46 -14.84 21.10 4.62
C ASN A 46 -15.29 19.66 4.30
N LEU A 47 -14.81 18.66 5.04
CA LEU A 47 -15.27 17.27 4.92
C LEU A 47 -16.72 17.13 5.32
N ASP A 48 -17.16 17.83 6.40
CA ASP A 48 -18.55 17.84 6.85
C ASP A 48 -19.48 18.43 5.79
N ARG A 49 -19.07 19.52 5.12
CA ARG A 49 -19.83 20.09 4.01
C ARG A 49 -19.93 19.08 2.85
N LEU A 50 -18.84 18.39 2.50
CA LEU A 50 -18.87 17.39 1.45
C LEU A 50 -19.74 16.17 1.84
N ALA A 51 -19.77 15.78 3.12
CA ALA A 51 -20.65 14.75 3.64
C ALA A 51 -22.14 15.14 3.48
N GLN A 52 -22.50 16.40 3.81
CA GLN A 52 -23.87 16.91 3.62
C GLN A 52 -24.30 16.98 2.15
N GLU A 53 -23.36 17.20 1.24
CA GLU A 53 -23.57 17.25 -0.21
C GLU A 53 -23.43 15.90 -0.90
N GLY A 54 -22.85 14.90 -0.23
CA GLY A 54 -22.49 13.59 -0.73
C GLY A 54 -23.38 12.47 -0.23
N CYS A 55 -22.83 11.27 -0.25
CA CYS A 55 -23.41 10.06 0.32
C CYS A 55 -22.33 9.29 1.10
N LEU A 56 -22.64 8.90 2.31
CA LEU A 56 -21.73 8.19 3.21
C LEU A 56 -22.00 6.69 3.23
N GLY A 57 -21.00 5.95 3.67
CA GLY A 57 -21.05 4.53 3.96
C GLY A 57 -19.77 4.06 4.62
N GLN A 58 -19.61 2.76 4.66
CA GLN A 58 -18.42 2.10 5.17
C GLN A 58 -17.96 1.04 4.19
N HIS A 59 -16.70 0.64 4.29
CA HIS A 59 -16.24 -0.51 3.54
C HIS A 59 -15.35 -1.43 4.36
N TYR A 60 -15.34 -2.71 3.98
CA TYR A 60 -14.35 -3.67 4.46
C TYR A 60 -13.20 -3.75 3.46
N PRO A 61 -11.95 -3.50 3.88
CA PRO A 61 -10.78 -3.56 2.99
C PRO A 61 -10.56 -4.92 2.33
N VAL A 62 -10.78 -6.01 3.06
CA VAL A 62 -10.66 -7.38 2.57
C VAL A 62 -12.00 -8.10 2.73
N ASP A 63 -12.38 -8.46 3.97
CA ASP A 63 -13.67 -9.05 4.30
C ASP A 63 -14.01 -8.78 5.77
N ILE A 64 -15.24 -9.13 6.18
CA ILE A 64 -15.75 -8.93 7.54
C ILE A 64 -14.83 -9.61 8.57
N GLY A 65 -14.37 -8.83 9.56
CA GLY A 65 -13.54 -9.33 10.64
C GLY A 65 -12.06 -9.57 10.26
N ILE A 66 -11.66 -9.26 9.05
CA ILE A 66 -10.27 -9.43 8.58
C ILE A 66 -9.51 -8.11 8.71
N THR A 67 -8.44 -8.12 9.49
CA THR A 67 -7.51 -7.00 9.60
C THR A 67 -6.65 -6.91 8.35
N SER A 68 -6.73 -5.80 7.64
CA SER A 68 -5.96 -5.57 6.42
C SER A 68 -4.57 -4.99 6.73
N GLY A 69 -3.58 -5.38 5.92
CA GLY A 69 -2.37 -4.59 5.74
C GLY A 69 -2.56 -3.56 4.62
N SER A 70 -1.64 -2.58 4.52
CA SER A 70 -1.76 -1.50 3.53
C SER A 70 -1.77 -2.00 2.08
N GLY A 71 -1.00 -3.03 1.73
CA GLY A 71 -1.00 -3.60 0.37
C GLY A 71 -2.38 -4.11 -0.08
N PRO A 72 -2.96 -5.08 0.63
CA PRO A 72 -4.33 -5.56 0.36
C PRO A 72 -5.40 -4.46 0.43
N GLY A 73 -5.29 -3.54 1.40
CA GLY A 73 -6.23 -2.43 1.54
C GLY A 73 -6.26 -1.54 0.28
N HIS A 74 -5.08 -1.15 -0.21
CA HIS A 74 -4.98 -0.34 -1.43
C HIS A 74 -5.43 -1.09 -2.69
N LEU A 75 -5.10 -2.41 -2.80
CA LEU A 75 -5.65 -3.21 -3.90
C LEU A 75 -7.17 -3.20 -3.89
N GLY A 76 -7.79 -3.35 -2.72
CA GLY A 76 -9.23 -3.22 -2.58
C GLY A 76 -9.74 -1.86 -3.07
N LEU A 77 -9.14 -0.75 -2.60
CA LEU A 77 -9.52 0.59 -3.02
C LEU A 77 -9.34 0.82 -4.53
N PHE A 78 -8.35 0.17 -5.14
CA PHE A 78 -8.13 0.21 -6.59
C PHE A 78 -9.09 -0.70 -7.37
N GLY A 79 -10.00 -1.41 -6.67
CA GLY A 79 -11.02 -2.26 -7.26
C GLY A 79 -10.57 -3.70 -7.54
N TYR A 80 -9.41 -4.11 -7.04
CA TYR A 80 -8.92 -5.49 -7.15
C TYR A 80 -9.31 -6.27 -5.90
N ASP A 81 -9.82 -7.49 -6.08
CA ASP A 81 -10.12 -8.37 -4.94
C ASP A 81 -8.80 -8.79 -4.26
N PRO A 82 -8.52 -8.34 -3.03
CA PRO A 82 -7.24 -8.62 -2.37
C PRO A 82 -7.06 -10.11 -1.97
N ILE A 83 -8.11 -10.91 -2.04
CA ILE A 83 -8.04 -12.37 -1.85
C ILE A 83 -7.59 -13.06 -3.14
N GLN A 84 -8.00 -12.53 -4.29
CA GLN A 84 -7.61 -13.03 -5.60
C GLN A 84 -6.23 -12.52 -6.05
N TYR A 85 -5.95 -11.26 -5.74
CA TYR A 85 -4.73 -10.56 -6.15
C TYR A 85 -3.85 -10.30 -4.93
N GLU A 86 -2.88 -11.16 -4.71
CA GLU A 86 -1.96 -11.05 -3.59
C GLU A 86 -0.62 -10.46 -4.06
N ILE A 87 -0.15 -9.41 -3.38
CA ILE A 87 1.19 -8.86 -3.61
C ILE A 87 2.10 -9.38 -2.50
N GLY A 88 3.09 -10.18 -2.89
CA GLY A 88 4.06 -10.68 -1.94
C GLY A 88 4.93 -9.59 -1.33
N ARG A 89 5.35 -9.80 -0.08
CA ARG A 89 6.06 -8.80 0.72
C ARG A 89 7.38 -8.32 0.08
N GLY A 90 8.10 -9.22 -0.61
CA GLY A 90 9.33 -8.85 -1.33
C GLY A 90 9.06 -7.85 -2.45
N VAL A 91 7.99 -8.04 -3.21
CA VAL A 91 7.57 -7.09 -4.25
C VAL A 91 7.16 -5.76 -3.64
N LEU A 92 6.37 -5.77 -2.55
CA LEU A 92 5.98 -4.53 -1.85
C LEU A 92 7.19 -3.72 -1.37
N GLU A 93 8.20 -4.38 -0.80
CA GLU A 93 9.44 -3.71 -0.37
C GLU A 93 10.22 -3.15 -1.57
N ALA A 94 10.34 -3.92 -2.67
CA ALA A 94 11.05 -3.48 -3.87
C ALA A 94 10.38 -2.24 -4.50
N VAL A 95 9.06 -2.28 -4.72
CA VAL A 95 8.33 -1.12 -5.27
C VAL A 95 8.32 0.04 -4.28
N GLY A 96 8.34 -0.25 -2.97
CA GLY A 96 8.36 0.74 -1.89
C GLY A 96 9.59 1.64 -1.89
N ILE A 97 10.73 1.14 -2.34
CA ILE A 97 11.96 1.92 -2.51
C ILE A 97 12.14 2.46 -3.94
N GLY A 98 11.10 2.36 -4.79
CA GLY A 98 11.09 2.87 -6.17
C GLY A 98 11.70 1.93 -7.20
N PHE A 99 12.02 0.67 -6.85
CA PHE A 99 12.51 -0.30 -7.82
C PHE A 99 11.43 -0.65 -8.85
N HIS A 100 11.82 -0.77 -10.12
CA HIS A 100 10.92 -1.21 -11.19
C HIS A 100 10.96 -2.74 -11.30
N VAL A 101 9.95 -3.38 -10.72
CA VAL A 101 9.76 -4.83 -10.77
C VAL A 101 9.20 -5.24 -12.13
N THR A 102 9.73 -6.31 -12.70
CA THR A 102 9.30 -6.93 -13.96
C THR A 102 8.84 -8.36 -13.74
N ASP A 103 8.24 -8.98 -14.73
CA ASP A 103 7.81 -10.39 -14.73
C ASP A 103 8.96 -11.39 -14.62
N ARG A 104 10.22 -10.96 -14.86
CA ARG A 104 11.43 -11.76 -14.71
C ARG A 104 12.03 -11.73 -13.30
N ASP A 105 11.46 -10.93 -12.39
CA ASP A 105 12.00 -10.68 -11.05
C ASP A 105 11.40 -11.59 -9.99
N VAL A 106 12.24 -12.15 -9.14
CA VAL A 106 11.86 -12.68 -7.84
C VAL A 106 12.42 -11.78 -6.77
N CYS A 107 11.54 -11.15 -6.02
CA CYS A 107 11.87 -10.24 -4.94
C CYS A 107 11.76 -10.94 -3.58
N ALA A 108 12.68 -10.64 -2.65
CA ALA A 108 12.59 -11.08 -1.27
C ALA A 108 12.98 -9.94 -0.34
N ARG A 109 12.23 -9.77 0.75
CA ARG A 109 12.61 -8.88 1.85
C ARG A 109 13.70 -9.53 2.67
N GLY A 110 14.83 -8.86 2.82
CA GLY A 110 15.94 -9.27 3.67
C GLY A 110 15.90 -8.58 5.04
N ASN A 111 16.27 -9.30 6.07
CA ASN A 111 16.57 -8.76 7.38
C ASN A 111 18.01 -9.16 7.76
N PHE A 112 18.82 -8.19 8.17
CA PHE A 112 20.05 -8.52 8.89
C PHE A 112 19.69 -9.12 10.25
N CYS A 113 20.47 -10.10 10.70
CA CYS A 113 20.32 -10.76 12.00
C CYS A 113 21.69 -10.95 12.65
N THR A 114 21.67 -11.25 13.96
CA THR A 114 22.88 -11.60 14.71
C THR A 114 23.00 -13.13 14.81
N LEU A 115 24.14 -13.64 14.41
CA LEU A 115 24.51 -15.06 14.55
C LEU A 115 25.58 -15.23 15.62
N ASP A 116 25.46 -16.31 16.43
CA ASP A 116 26.52 -16.76 17.33
C ASP A 116 27.62 -17.55 16.59
N ALA A 117 28.64 -17.99 17.32
CA ALA A 117 29.75 -18.76 16.76
C ALA A 117 29.33 -20.14 16.18
N GLN A 118 28.16 -20.66 16.53
CA GLN A 118 27.57 -21.88 16.03
C GLN A 118 26.65 -21.66 14.84
N GLY A 119 26.44 -20.38 14.44
CA GLY A 119 25.57 -19.99 13.34
C GLY A 119 24.09 -19.88 13.71
N ASN A 120 23.74 -19.90 15.00
CA ASN A 120 22.35 -19.74 15.44
C ASN A 120 21.99 -18.26 15.57
N ILE A 121 20.77 -17.92 15.25
CA ILE A 121 20.21 -16.57 15.39
C ILE A 121 20.06 -16.23 16.87
N THR A 122 20.75 -15.23 17.35
CA THR A 122 20.61 -14.66 18.70
C THR A 122 19.71 -13.44 18.72
N ASP A 123 19.68 -12.67 17.62
CA ASP A 123 18.74 -11.59 17.40
C ASP A 123 18.31 -11.54 15.92
N ARG A 124 17.01 -11.64 15.66
CA ARG A 124 16.41 -11.62 14.32
C ARG A 124 16.38 -10.24 13.66
N ARG A 125 16.81 -9.20 14.39
CA ARG A 125 16.75 -7.80 13.97
C ARG A 125 18.09 -7.08 14.07
N ALA A 126 19.18 -7.83 14.29
CA ALA A 126 20.54 -7.30 14.39
C ALA A 126 20.67 -6.06 15.31
N GLY A 127 20.07 -6.11 16.52
CA GLY A 127 20.06 -4.97 17.45
C GLY A 127 19.30 -3.73 16.94
N ARG A 128 18.50 -3.86 15.88
CA ARG A 128 17.86 -2.75 15.17
C ARG A 128 18.88 -1.70 14.72
N ILE A 129 19.90 -2.15 13.99
CA ILE A 129 20.89 -1.24 13.41
C ILE A 129 20.19 -0.09 12.67
N PRO A 130 20.72 1.14 12.74
CA PRO A 130 20.16 2.28 12.04
C PRO A 130 20.35 2.16 10.51
N THR A 131 19.57 2.92 9.75
CA THR A 131 19.49 2.83 8.29
C THR A 131 20.83 3.06 7.58
N ASP A 132 21.66 3.99 8.06
CA ASP A 132 22.98 4.26 7.51
C ASP A 132 23.94 3.07 7.64
N VAL A 133 23.83 2.29 8.72
CA VAL A 133 24.58 1.03 8.87
C VAL A 133 24.06 -0.01 7.87
N CYS A 134 22.75 -0.10 7.68
CA CYS A 134 22.15 -0.98 6.65
C CYS A 134 22.68 -0.60 5.26
N GLU A 135 22.68 0.67 4.91
CA GLU A 135 23.19 1.18 3.63
C GLU A 135 24.65 0.79 3.41
N ARG A 136 25.50 0.95 4.44
CA ARG A 136 26.91 0.55 4.41
C ARG A 136 27.06 -0.97 4.18
N LEU A 137 26.26 -1.80 4.85
CA LEU A 137 26.31 -3.25 4.71
C LEU A 137 25.85 -3.70 3.32
N VAL A 138 24.76 -3.13 2.82
CA VAL A 138 24.28 -3.37 1.46
C VAL A 138 25.33 -2.96 0.43
N LYS A 139 25.96 -1.79 0.61
CA LYS A 139 27.08 -1.38 -0.24
C LYS A 139 28.22 -2.40 -0.22
N LYS A 140 28.60 -2.91 0.97
CA LYS A 140 29.66 -3.93 1.11
C LYS A 140 29.30 -5.22 0.36
N ILE A 141 28.04 -5.67 0.41
CA ILE A 141 27.55 -6.82 -0.35
C ILE A 141 27.63 -6.56 -1.87
N ASN A 142 27.21 -5.38 -2.33
CA ASN A 142 27.26 -4.99 -3.73
C ASN A 142 28.70 -4.85 -4.25
N ASP A 143 29.59 -4.26 -3.46
CA ASP A 143 31.02 -4.12 -3.81
C ASP A 143 31.75 -5.48 -3.95
N ALA A 144 31.24 -6.53 -3.31
CA ALA A 144 31.75 -7.88 -3.44
C ALA A 144 31.40 -8.54 -4.80
N GLN A 145 30.58 -7.91 -5.64
CA GLN A 145 30.19 -8.35 -6.99
C GLN A 145 29.77 -9.83 -7.04
N ILE A 146 28.94 -10.23 -6.09
CA ILE A 146 28.42 -11.60 -6.00
C ILE A 146 27.67 -11.93 -7.28
N THR A 147 28.03 -13.06 -7.91
CA THR A 147 27.30 -13.62 -9.06
C THR A 147 26.74 -14.98 -8.70
N VAL A 148 25.55 -15.29 -9.22
CA VAL A 148 24.89 -16.60 -9.11
C VAL A 148 24.30 -16.95 -10.46
N GLY A 149 24.47 -18.19 -10.88
CA GLY A 149 23.91 -18.65 -12.16
C GLY A 149 24.29 -17.80 -13.38
N ALA A 150 24.15 -18.35 -14.57
CA ALA A 150 24.36 -17.61 -15.82
C ALA A 150 23.08 -16.85 -16.20
N GLY A 151 23.21 -15.58 -16.61
CA GLY A 151 22.06 -14.76 -17.04
C GLY A 151 21.19 -14.23 -15.91
N ILE A 152 21.67 -14.30 -14.66
CA ILE A 152 20.97 -13.74 -13.48
C ILE A 152 21.59 -12.39 -13.09
N GLU A 153 20.76 -11.37 -13.00
CA GLU A 153 21.10 -10.06 -12.45
C GLU A 153 20.66 -9.99 -10.99
N LEU A 154 21.49 -9.40 -10.15
CA LEU A 154 21.23 -9.23 -8.72
C LEU A 154 21.15 -7.76 -8.36
N PHE A 155 20.10 -7.40 -7.61
CA PHE A 155 19.93 -6.07 -7.03
C PHE A 155 19.73 -6.22 -5.53
N VAL A 156 20.61 -5.61 -4.74
CA VAL A 156 20.48 -5.55 -3.28
C VAL A 156 20.41 -4.09 -2.88
N MET A 157 19.31 -3.72 -2.20
CA MET A 157 19.02 -2.32 -1.90
C MET A 157 18.59 -2.17 -0.44
N PRO A 158 19.05 -1.12 0.28
CA PRO A 158 18.62 -0.85 1.63
C PRO A 158 17.15 -0.39 1.63
N VAL A 159 16.44 -0.68 2.72
CA VAL A 159 15.08 -0.19 2.95
C VAL A 159 15.07 0.75 4.14
N GLN A 160 15.05 0.22 5.35
CA GLN A 160 15.05 0.98 6.59
C GLN A 160 15.54 0.12 7.76
N ASP A 161 16.26 0.69 8.70
CA ASP A 161 16.84 -0.01 9.85
C ASP A 161 17.67 -1.22 9.40
N TYR A 162 17.37 -2.42 9.91
CA TYR A 162 18.01 -3.69 9.57
C TYR A 162 17.45 -4.37 8.30
N ARG A 163 16.60 -3.68 7.54
CA ARG A 163 15.86 -4.23 6.40
C ARG A 163 16.47 -3.84 5.07
N PHE A 164 16.53 -4.79 4.18
CA PHE A 164 16.92 -4.61 2.78
C PHE A 164 16.01 -5.43 1.86
N VAL A 165 16.11 -5.25 0.58
CA VAL A 165 15.46 -6.08 -0.44
C VAL A 165 16.54 -6.67 -1.35
N VAL A 166 16.34 -7.91 -1.75
CA VAL A 166 17.09 -8.55 -2.82
C VAL A 166 16.14 -8.93 -3.94
N VAL A 167 16.55 -8.60 -5.16
CA VAL A 167 15.85 -8.97 -6.38
C VAL A 167 16.78 -9.79 -7.26
N MET A 168 16.32 -10.96 -7.66
CA MET A 168 16.94 -11.76 -8.72
C MET A 168 16.13 -11.60 -9.99
N ARG A 169 16.77 -11.15 -11.05
CA ARG A 169 16.17 -11.01 -12.39
C ARG A 169 16.76 -12.03 -13.32
N GLY A 170 15.92 -12.85 -13.92
CA GLY A 170 16.34 -13.89 -14.87
C GLY A 170 15.18 -14.72 -15.39
N ASP A 171 15.46 -15.50 -16.43
CA ASP A 171 14.47 -16.40 -17.01
C ASP A 171 14.33 -17.67 -16.16
N GLY A 172 13.13 -18.24 -16.10
CA GLY A 172 12.84 -19.49 -15.38
C GLY A 172 12.76 -19.37 -13.87
N LEU A 173 12.80 -18.15 -13.29
CA LEU A 173 12.63 -17.94 -11.85
C LEU A 173 11.17 -18.04 -11.45
N SER A 174 10.91 -18.61 -10.26
CA SER A 174 9.60 -18.72 -9.62
C SER A 174 9.69 -18.37 -8.13
N GLY A 175 8.69 -17.64 -7.61
CA GLY A 175 8.68 -17.19 -6.21
C GLY A 175 8.11 -18.20 -5.20
N ASN A 176 7.72 -19.41 -5.63
CA ASN A 176 7.10 -20.40 -4.74
C ASN A 176 8.13 -21.20 -3.93
N VAL A 177 8.78 -20.50 -3.00
CA VAL A 177 9.82 -21.06 -2.14
C VAL A 177 9.55 -20.72 -0.67
N ASP A 178 10.13 -21.50 0.26
CA ASP A 178 10.03 -21.25 1.69
C ASP A 178 10.94 -20.10 2.14
N GLU A 179 10.51 -19.42 3.21
CA GLU A 179 11.27 -18.36 3.87
C GLU A 179 12.44 -18.91 4.69
N THR A 180 13.50 -18.12 4.84
CA THR A 180 14.67 -18.54 5.63
C THR A 180 14.64 -18.11 7.09
N ASP A 181 13.69 -17.26 7.47
CA ASP A 181 13.52 -16.81 8.85
C ASP A 181 12.71 -17.86 9.67
N PRO A 182 13.32 -18.55 10.65
CA PRO A 182 12.63 -19.54 11.47
C PRO A 182 11.65 -18.92 12.48
N GLN A 183 11.56 -17.60 12.52
CA GLN A 183 10.73 -16.78 13.43
C GLN A 183 11.00 -16.98 14.92
N ARG A 184 12.15 -17.56 15.25
CA ARG A 184 12.63 -17.80 16.63
C ARG A 184 14.14 -17.68 16.70
N THR A 185 14.67 -17.48 17.88
CA THR A 185 16.11 -17.49 18.19
C THR A 185 16.59 -18.86 18.65
N GLY A 186 17.90 -19.07 18.74
CA GLY A 186 18.54 -20.30 19.21
C GLY A 186 18.62 -21.40 18.14
N VAL A 187 18.31 -21.09 16.90
CA VAL A 187 18.40 -21.99 15.72
C VAL A 187 19.03 -21.26 14.55
N PRO A 188 19.67 -21.97 13.58
CA PRO A 188 20.20 -21.33 12.39
C PRO A 188 19.10 -20.80 11.46
N PRO A 189 19.42 -19.86 10.54
CA PRO A 189 18.56 -19.56 9.41
C PRO A 189 18.21 -20.84 8.62
N LEU A 190 16.99 -20.93 8.12
CA LEU A 190 16.54 -22.05 7.31
C LEU A 190 17.10 -21.91 5.88
N PRO A 191 17.29 -23.00 5.13
CA PRO A 191 17.56 -22.93 3.70
C PRO A 191 16.29 -22.49 2.95
N VAL A 192 16.47 -21.89 1.78
CA VAL A 192 15.39 -21.71 0.81
C VAL A 192 15.02 -23.06 0.23
N VAL A 193 13.78 -23.49 0.35
CA VAL A 193 13.28 -24.78 -0.15
C VAL A 193 12.21 -24.52 -1.20
N ALA A 194 12.34 -25.15 -2.37
CA ALA A 194 11.35 -25.09 -3.43
C ALA A 194 10.08 -25.86 -3.03
N ARG A 195 8.91 -25.23 -3.23
CA ARG A 195 7.60 -25.87 -2.99
C ARG A 195 7.08 -26.63 -4.22
N ASP A 196 7.70 -26.41 -5.38
CA ASP A 196 7.40 -27.08 -6.64
C ASP A 196 8.66 -27.20 -7.51
N ASP A 197 8.55 -27.97 -8.61
CA ASP A 197 9.67 -28.19 -9.50
C ASP A 197 10.14 -26.91 -10.23
N ALA A 198 9.24 -26.00 -10.55
CA ALA A 198 9.52 -24.74 -11.22
C ALA A 198 10.36 -23.78 -10.34
N SER A 199 10.32 -23.95 -9.04
CA SER A 199 11.01 -23.10 -8.07
C SER A 199 12.37 -23.62 -7.64
N LYS A 200 12.80 -24.81 -8.10
CA LYS A 200 14.10 -25.40 -7.71
C LYS A 200 15.28 -24.52 -8.08
N LEU A 201 15.30 -24.00 -9.32
CA LEU A 201 16.33 -23.06 -9.76
C LEU A 201 16.43 -21.85 -8.84
N THR A 202 15.30 -21.25 -8.49
CA THR A 202 15.24 -20.09 -7.60
C THR A 202 15.78 -20.42 -6.22
N ALA A 203 15.39 -21.55 -5.64
CA ALA A 203 15.87 -21.99 -4.33
C ALA A 203 17.39 -22.17 -4.32
N ASP A 204 17.95 -22.84 -5.32
CA ASP A 204 19.39 -23.07 -5.44
C ASP A 204 20.17 -21.76 -5.56
N LEU A 205 19.71 -20.85 -6.42
CA LEU A 205 20.35 -19.53 -6.63
C LEU A 205 20.30 -18.65 -5.38
N PHE A 206 19.16 -18.60 -4.67
CA PHE A 206 19.07 -17.83 -3.42
C PHE A 206 19.93 -18.43 -2.32
N ASN A 207 20.01 -19.77 -2.19
CA ASN A 207 20.89 -20.42 -1.24
C ASN A 207 22.36 -20.10 -1.54
N GLU A 208 22.77 -20.14 -2.81
CA GLU A 208 24.11 -19.74 -3.24
C GLU A 208 24.41 -18.29 -2.88
N TRP A 209 23.47 -17.37 -3.18
CA TRP A 209 23.62 -15.96 -2.87
C TRP A 209 23.72 -15.71 -1.35
N ILE A 210 22.83 -16.34 -0.54
CA ILE A 210 22.80 -16.20 0.92
C ILE A 210 24.16 -16.61 1.52
N ALA A 211 24.72 -17.75 1.07
CA ALA A 211 26.00 -18.22 1.55
C ALA A 211 27.13 -17.21 1.27
N LYS A 212 27.19 -16.69 0.03
CA LYS A 212 28.18 -15.69 -0.39
C LYS A 212 27.99 -14.36 0.33
N ALA A 213 26.76 -13.85 0.43
CA ALA A 213 26.46 -12.58 1.10
C ALA A 213 26.75 -12.65 2.62
N THR A 214 26.40 -13.75 3.28
CA THR A 214 26.72 -13.96 4.70
C THR A 214 28.21 -14.00 4.93
N ALA A 215 29.00 -14.62 4.03
CA ALA A 215 30.46 -14.62 4.14
C ALA A 215 31.07 -13.20 4.06
N VAL A 216 30.47 -12.30 3.27
CA VAL A 216 30.91 -10.89 3.14
C VAL A 216 30.71 -10.10 4.43
N ILE A 217 29.63 -10.41 5.17
CA ILE A 217 29.24 -9.63 6.38
C ILE A 217 29.56 -10.36 7.69
N LYS A 218 30.22 -11.52 7.68
CA LYS A 218 30.46 -12.36 8.87
C LYS A 218 31.09 -11.64 10.05
N ASP A 219 31.89 -10.61 9.79
CA ASP A 219 32.61 -9.83 10.81
C ASP A 219 31.87 -8.54 11.23
N GLU A 220 30.65 -8.30 10.72
CA GLU A 220 29.84 -7.09 10.91
C GLU A 220 28.85 -7.20 12.09
N HIS A 221 29.32 -7.58 13.27
CA HIS A 221 28.45 -7.65 14.44
C HIS A 221 27.82 -6.28 14.79
N PRO A 222 26.50 -6.20 15.12
CA PRO A 222 25.56 -7.30 15.33
C PRO A 222 24.83 -7.81 14.05
N ALA A 223 25.17 -7.32 12.87
CA ALA A 223 24.51 -7.65 11.60
C ALA A 223 25.36 -8.64 10.76
N ASN A 224 25.85 -9.71 11.39
CA ASN A 224 26.76 -10.69 10.78
C ASN A 224 26.06 -11.88 10.10
N GLY A 225 24.73 -11.83 10.00
CA GLY A 225 23.90 -12.79 9.29
C GLY A 225 22.71 -12.13 8.61
N LEU A 226 21.98 -12.90 7.82
CA LEU A 226 20.77 -12.43 7.14
C LEU A 226 19.72 -13.53 7.00
N THR A 227 18.47 -13.10 6.89
CA THR A 227 17.33 -13.96 6.57
C THR A 227 16.48 -13.31 5.47
N LEU A 228 15.79 -14.13 4.67
CA LEU A 228 14.92 -13.68 3.58
C LEU A 228 13.49 -14.13 3.82
N ARG A 229 12.53 -13.25 3.48
CA ARG A 229 11.09 -13.47 3.66
C ARG A 229 10.29 -12.91 2.50
N GLY A 230 9.07 -13.46 2.32
CA GLY A 230 8.09 -12.95 1.38
C GLY A 230 8.57 -12.99 -0.06
N PHE A 231 9.17 -14.10 -0.47
CA PHE A 231 9.55 -14.33 -1.86
C PHE A 231 8.34 -14.20 -2.77
N ALA A 232 8.45 -13.38 -3.80
CA ALA A 232 7.36 -13.19 -4.75
C ALA A 232 7.86 -12.65 -6.09
N LYS A 233 7.08 -12.94 -7.12
CA LYS A 233 7.16 -12.31 -8.45
C LYS A 233 6.19 -11.14 -8.55
N GLU A 234 6.35 -10.32 -9.58
CA GLU A 234 5.34 -9.35 -10.01
C GLU A 234 4.03 -10.11 -10.24
N PRO A 235 2.92 -9.67 -9.61
CA PRO A 235 1.68 -10.47 -9.57
C PRO A 235 0.89 -10.46 -10.89
N GLY A 236 1.36 -9.79 -11.95
CA GLY A 236 0.66 -9.73 -13.24
C GLY A 236 -0.71 -9.06 -13.15
N LEU A 237 -0.84 -8.03 -12.32
CA LEU A 237 -2.12 -7.35 -12.12
C LEU A 237 -2.62 -6.73 -13.44
N PRO A 238 -3.92 -6.89 -13.79
CA PRO A 238 -4.54 -6.14 -14.87
C PRO A 238 -4.28 -4.65 -14.71
N LYS A 239 -3.98 -3.93 -15.79
CA LYS A 239 -3.63 -2.51 -15.68
C LYS A 239 -4.89 -1.63 -15.67
N TYR A 240 -4.83 -0.50 -14.96
CA TYR A 240 -5.95 0.41 -14.77
C TYR A 240 -6.55 0.90 -16.09
N GLN A 241 -5.69 1.19 -17.07
CA GLN A 241 -6.10 1.59 -18.41
C GLN A 241 -6.92 0.50 -19.11
N ASP A 242 -6.52 -0.76 -18.94
CA ASP A 242 -7.18 -1.90 -19.60
C ASP A 242 -8.49 -2.29 -18.92
N VAL A 243 -8.57 -2.10 -17.59
CA VAL A 243 -9.74 -2.48 -16.78
C VAL A 243 -10.79 -1.37 -16.73
N TYR A 244 -10.36 -0.12 -16.58
CA TYR A 244 -11.24 1.02 -16.29
C TYR A 244 -11.26 2.08 -17.39
N GLY A 245 -10.38 1.96 -18.40
CA GLY A 245 -10.24 2.97 -19.45
C GLY A 245 -9.75 4.32 -18.94
N LEU A 246 -9.08 4.35 -17.78
CA LEU A 246 -8.64 5.57 -17.10
C LEU A 246 -7.12 5.76 -17.25
N LYS A 247 -6.70 6.93 -17.68
CA LYS A 247 -5.33 7.37 -17.48
C LYS A 247 -5.19 7.82 -16.02
N ALA A 248 -4.45 7.04 -15.23
CA ALA A 248 -4.38 7.19 -13.78
C ALA A 248 -2.99 7.63 -13.30
N GLY A 249 -2.96 8.56 -12.34
CA GLY A 249 -1.75 9.03 -11.69
C GLY A 249 -1.83 8.87 -10.17
N ALA A 250 -0.68 8.63 -9.54
CA ALA A 250 -0.54 8.44 -8.09
C ALA A 250 0.38 9.49 -7.47
N ILE A 251 -0.12 10.18 -6.46
CA ILE A 251 0.59 11.15 -5.62
C ILE A 251 0.63 10.62 -4.21
N ALA A 252 1.82 10.42 -3.66
CA ALA A 252 2.04 10.02 -2.28
C ALA A 252 3.44 10.41 -1.84
N ILE A 253 3.60 10.95 -0.65
CA ILE A 253 4.90 11.23 -0.08
C ILE A 253 5.67 9.92 0.14
N TYR A 254 5.02 8.92 0.70
CA TYR A 254 5.66 7.65 1.01
C TYR A 254 5.79 6.75 -0.24
N PRO A 255 7.02 6.33 -0.60
CA PRO A 255 7.27 5.64 -1.88
C PRO A 255 6.49 4.35 -2.11
N MET A 256 6.19 3.60 -1.03
CA MET A 256 5.48 2.31 -1.13
C MET A 256 4.12 2.44 -1.83
N TYR A 257 3.36 3.48 -1.54
CA TYR A 257 2.01 3.65 -2.11
C TYR A 257 2.05 4.01 -3.59
N ARG A 258 3.05 4.82 -4.01
CA ARG A 258 3.33 5.03 -5.44
C ARG A 258 3.76 3.74 -6.14
N GLY A 259 4.48 2.88 -5.40
CA GLY A 259 4.89 1.57 -5.90
C GLY A 259 3.71 0.62 -6.11
N VAL A 260 2.81 0.51 -5.12
CA VAL A 260 1.58 -0.31 -5.24
C VAL A 260 0.69 0.19 -6.38
N ALA A 261 0.52 1.51 -6.51
CA ALA A 261 -0.22 2.12 -7.61
C ALA A 261 0.43 1.80 -8.98
N ALA A 262 1.76 1.79 -9.07
CA ALA A 262 2.46 1.44 -10.31
C ALA A 262 2.26 -0.03 -10.73
N LEU A 263 2.08 -0.96 -9.78
CA LEU A 263 1.79 -2.37 -10.11
C LEU A 263 0.47 -2.52 -10.88
N VAL A 264 -0.50 -1.67 -10.61
CA VAL A 264 -1.77 -1.62 -11.37
C VAL A 264 -1.72 -0.68 -12.58
N GLY A 265 -0.56 -0.13 -12.92
CA GLY A 265 -0.36 0.70 -14.11
C GLY A 265 -0.69 2.19 -13.94
N MET A 266 -0.74 2.71 -12.72
CA MET A 266 -0.81 4.16 -12.49
C MET A 266 0.57 4.79 -12.65
N ASP A 267 0.64 5.98 -13.23
CA ASP A 267 1.87 6.75 -13.31
C ASP A 267 2.29 7.26 -11.93
N ARG A 268 3.56 7.07 -11.57
CA ARG A 268 4.14 7.65 -10.37
C ARG A 268 4.44 9.12 -10.63
N ILE A 269 3.59 10.02 -10.15
CA ILE A 269 3.77 11.45 -10.34
C ILE A 269 4.95 11.92 -9.50
N ALA A 270 5.94 12.52 -10.16
CA ALA A 270 7.09 13.11 -9.49
C ALA A 270 6.67 14.42 -8.80
N HIS A 271 6.96 14.55 -7.53
CA HIS A 271 6.71 15.76 -6.73
C HIS A 271 7.72 15.88 -5.60
N HIS A 272 7.79 17.08 -5.02
CA HIS A 272 8.63 17.40 -3.86
C HIS A 272 7.77 17.71 -2.62
N ALA A 273 6.54 17.20 -2.57
CA ALA A 273 5.63 17.42 -1.46
C ALA A 273 6.16 16.81 -0.16
N HIS A 274 6.04 17.58 0.93
CA HIS A 274 6.42 17.19 2.29
C HIS A 274 5.24 17.23 3.27
N ASN A 275 4.08 17.73 2.83
CA ASN A 275 2.85 17.87 3.59
C ASN A 275 1.63 17.75 2.67
N VAL A 276 0.44 17.69 3.24
CA VAL A 276 -0.83 17.47 2.53
C VAL A 276 -1.12 18.59 1.53
N GLN A 277 -0.89 19.84 1.91
CA GLN A 277 -1.11 20.99 1.02
C GLN A 277 -0.29 20.87 -0.27
N GLU A 278 0.98 20.50 -0.15
CA GLU A 278 1.88 20.33 -1.29
C GLU A 278 1.50 19.11 -2.15
N GLU A 279 0.91 18.04 -1.58
CA GLU A 279 0.35 16.92 -2.36
C GLU A 279 -0.84 17.38 -3.21
N PHE A 280 -1.72 18.23 -2.66
CA PHE A 280 -2.86 18.75 -3.42
C PHE A 280 -2.42 19.78 -4.48
N GLU A 281 -1.40 20.56 -4.22
CA GLU A 281 -0.77 21.44 -5.22
C GLU A 281 -0.11 20.64 -6.35
N ALA A 282 0.52 19.50 -6.04
CA ALA A 282 1.06 18.59 -7.05
C ALA A 282 -0.06 18.00 -7.92
N ALA A 283 -1.23 17.69 -7.35
CA ALA A 283 -2.41 17.27 -8.11
C ALA A 283 -2.88 18.37 -9.09
N ALA A 284 -2.87 19.62 -8.65
CA ALA A 284 -3.23 20.75 -9.51
C ALA A 284 -2.30 20.90 -10.72
N GLN A 285 -1.00 20.64 -10.55
CA GLN A 285 -0.02 20.76 -11.63
C GLN A 285 -0.25 19.76 -12.78
N VAL A 286 -0.79 18.58 -12.46
CA VAL A 286 -0.99 17.48 -13.42
C VAL A 286 -2.46 17.22 -13.75
N TRP A 287 -3.38 18.06 -13.25
CA TRP A 287 -4.82 17.84 -13.32
C TRP A 287 -5.33 17.50 -14.72
N ASN A 288 -4.84 18.20 -15.73
CA ASN A 288 -5.30 18.01 -17.10
C ASN A 288 -4.75 16.74 -17.77
N ASP A 289 -3.72 16.14 -17.20
CA ASP A 289 -3.03 14.99 -17.81
C ASP A 289 -3.66 13.64 -17.47
N TYR A 290 -4.51 13.59 -16.44
CA TYR A 290 -5.08 12.35 -15.93
C TYR A 290 -6.61 12.39 -15.83
N ASP A 291 -7.25 11.21 -15.94
CA ASP A 291 -8.67 11.01 -15.71
C ASP A 291 -8.95 10.66 -14.24
N PHE A 292 -7.97 10.03 -13.60
CA PHE A 292 -8.03 9.56 -12.22
C PHE A 292 -6.76 9.95 -11.47
N LEU A 293 -6.93 10.52 -10.29
CA LEU A 293 -5.83 10.77 -9.36
C LEU A 293 -6.05 10.02 -8.04
N PHE A 294 -5.09 9.17 -7.68
CA PHE A 294 -4.94 8.63 -6.35
C PHE A 294 -4.03 9.54 -5.54
N ILE A 295 -4.52 10.06 -4.42
CA ILE A 295 -3.77 10.93 -3.50
C ILE A 295 -3.76 10.26 -2.13
N HIS A 296 -2.59 10.14 -1.53
CA HIS A 296 -2.41 9.33 -0.33
C HIS A 296 -1.71 10.10 0.80
N VAL A 297 -2.40 10.25 1.92
CA VAL A 297 -1.91 10.88 3.15
C VAL A 297 -1.51 9.81 4.16
N LYS A 298 -0.21 9.66 4.45
CA LYS A 298 0.34 8.58 5.29
C LYS A 298 0.16 8.79 6.80
N TYR A 299 0.23 10.01 7.26
CA TYR A 299 0.50 10.28 8.69
C TYR A 299 -0.65 9.94 9.63
N THR A 300 -1.89 9.80 9.18
CA THR A 300 -3.03 9.32 9.98
C THR A 300 -2.77 7.93 10.55
N ASP A 301 -2.27 7.01 9.73
CA ASP A 301 -1.88 5.66 10.16
C ASP A 301 -0.71 5.68 11.12
N SER A 302 0.37 6.40 10.80
CA SER A 302 1.55 6.46 11.66
C SER A 302 1.21 6.95 13.06
N ARG A 303 0.36 7.96 13.19
CA ARG A 303 -0.09 8.49 14.48
C ARG A 303 -1.02 7.51 15.22
N GLY A 304 -1.83 6.76 14.49
CA GLY A 304 -2.63 5.66 15.04
C GLY A 304 -1.74 4.55 15.63
N GLU A 305 -0.74 4.09 14.89
CA GLU A 305 0.25 3.09 15.36
C GLU A 305 1.07 3.58 16.57
N ASP A 306 1.40 4.88 16.62
CA ASP A 306 2.04 5.50 17.78
C ASP A 306 1.11 5.54 19.03
N GLY A 307 -0.20 5.35 18.84
CA GLY A 307 -1.21 5.47 19.90
C GLY A 307 -1.47 6.92 20.28
N ASN A 308 -1.22 7.85 19.38
CA ASN A 308 -1.36 9.28 19.62
C ASN A 308 -2.64 9.83 18.98
N PHE A 309 -3.73 9.81 19.76
CA PHE A 309 -5.05 10.26 19.34
C PHE A 309 -5.04 11.71 18.82
N ASP A 310 -4.47 12.62 19.60
CA ASP A 310 -4.50 14.07 19.28
C ASP A 310 -3.64 14.37 18.03
N ALA A 311 -2.53 13.66 17.85
CA ALA A 311 -1.71 13.82 16.64
C ALA A 311 -2.41 13.24 15.39
N LYS A 312 -3.17 12.14 15.50
CA LYS A 312 -3.96 11.61 14.40
C LYS A 312 -5.10 12.58 14.05
N GLN A 313 -5.80 13.09 15.05
CA GLN A 313 -6.81 14.15 14.87
C GLN A 313 -6.23 15.36 14.12
N ALA A 314 -5.05 15.85 14.52
CA ALA A 314 -4.41 17.01 13.88
C ALA A 314 -4.08 16.77 12.39
N VAL A 315 -3.67 15.56 12.00
CA VAL A 315 -3.45 15.22 10.58
C VAL A 315 -4.77 15.23 9.80
N ILE A 316 -5.86 14.74 10.37
CA ILE A 316 -7.19 14.79 9.74
C ILE A 316 -7.62 16.26 9.52
N GLU A 317 -7.39 17.13 10.51
CA GLU A 317 -7.65 18.56 10.42
C GLU A 317 -6.75 19.26 9.36
N GLU A 318 -5.49 18.81 9.20
CA GLU A 318 -4.59 19.28 8.14
C GLU A 318 -5.14 18.93 6.75
N VAL A 319 -5.66 17.70 6.58
CA VAL A 319 -6.32 17.27 5.32
C VAL A 319 -7.53 18.16 5.03
N ASP A 320 -8.39 18.39 6.04
CA ASP A 320 -9.58 19.24 5.89
C ASP A 320 -9.20 20.67 5.49
N ALA A 321 -8.21 21.25 6.15
CA ALA A 321 -7.74 22.61 5.87
C ALA A 321 -7.16 22.76 4.45
N ALA A 322 -6.51 21.74 3.91
CA ALA A 322 -5.96 21.72 2.56
C ALA A 322 -7.02 21.43 1.47
N LEU A 323 -8.15 20.83 1.83
CA LEU A 323 -9.17 20.33 0.90
C LEU A 323 -9.69 21.38 -0.11
N PRO A 324 -9.84 22.68 0.24
CA PRO A 324 -10.22 23.71 -0.74
C PRO A 324 -9.31 23.79 -1.96
N THR A 325 -8.01 23.49 -1.83
CA THR A 325 -7.06 23.44 -2.96
C THR A 325 -7.43 22.33 -3.95
N LEU A 326 -7.80 21.17 -3.44
CA LEU A 326 -8.24 20.03 -4.26
C LEU A 326 -9.61 20.30 -4.89
N MET A 327 -10.54 20.88 -4.14
CA MET A 327 -11.90 21.20 -4.62
C MET A 327 -11.92 22.31 -5.66
N ALA A 328 -10.94 23.22 -5.67
CA ALA A 328 -10.79 24.23 -6.70
C ALA A 328 -10.48 23.65 -8.10
N LEU A 329 -10.09 22.37 -8.18
CA LEU A 329 -9.89 21.63 -9.43
C LEU A 329 -11.21 21.13 -10.05
N GLU A 330 -12.33 21.26 -9.32
CA GLU A 330 -13.67 20.86 -9.74
C GLU A 330 -13.74 19.38 -10.18
N PRO A 331 -13.37 18.41 -9.31
CA PRO A 331 -13.53 16.99 -9.64
C PRO A 331 -15.00 16.65 -9.86
N ASP A 332 -15.32 15.79 -10.83
CA ASP A 332 -16.68 15.28 -11.01
C ASP A 332 -17.06 14.27 -9.94
N VAL A 333 -16.07 13.50 -9.46
CA VAL A 333 -16.20 12.54 -8.37
C VAL A 333 -15.01 12.67 -7.43
N LEU A 334 -15.29 12.88 -6.15
CA LEU A 334 -14.32 12.78 -5.07
C LEU A 334 -14.74 11.66 -4.12
N ILE A 335 -13.82 10.71 -3.88
CA ILE A 335 -13.95 9.68 -2.87
C ILE A 335 -12.96 9.99 -1.76
N VAL A 336 -13.42 10.04 -0.51
CA VAL A 336 -12.57 10.18 0.67
C VAL A 336 -12.75 8.96 1.55
N THR A 337 -11.65 8.28 1.87
CA THR A 337 -11.67 7.06 2.68
C THR A 337 -10.27 6.75 3.24
N GLY A 338 -10.09 5.57 3.83
CA GLY A 338 -8.80 4.95 4.18
C GLY A 338 -8.68 3.56 3.58
N ASP A 339 -7.52 2.99 3.66
CA ASP A 339 -7.21 1.63 3.22
C ASP A 339 -7.46 0.58 4.30
N HIS A 340 -7.48 0.99 5.55
CA HIS A 340 -7.84 0.23 6.77
C HIS A 340 -8.16 1.16 7.93
N SER A 341 -8.54 0.59 9.07
CA SER A 341 -8.66 1.31 10.34
C SER A 341 -7.41 1.08 11.19
N THR A 342 -6.87 2.17 11.78
CA THR A 342 -5.74 2.12 12.72
C THR A 342 -6.06 2.94 13.97
N PRO A 343 -6.92 2.41 14.85
CA PRO A 343 -7.30 3.10 16.07
C PRO A 343 -6.09 3.35 16.97
N SER A 344 -5.91 4.56 17.45
CA SER A 344 -4.82 4.90 18.37
C SER A 344 -4.88 4.11 19.68
N GLN A 345 -6.07 3.71 20.11
CA GLN A 345 -6.26 2.85 21.28
C GLN A 345 -5.64 1.45 21.10
N LEU A 346 -5.64 0.90 19.90
CA LEU A 346 -5.09 -0.42 19.61
C LEU A 346 -3.61 -0.36 19.19
N LYS A 347 -3.13 0.80 18.75
CA LYS A 347 -1.76 0.99 18.24
C LYS A 347 -1.40 0.01 17.12
N ALA A 348 -2.38 -0.36 16.33
CA ALA A 348 -2.27 -1.36 15.27
C ALA A 348 -3.47 -1.26 14.33
N HIS A 349 -3.32 -1.83 13.15
CA HIS A 349 -4.45 -2.02 12.24
C HIS A 349 -5.53 -2.87 12.90
N SER A 350 -6.77 -2.66 12.51
CA SER A 350 -7.92 -3.39 13.02
C SER A 350 -8.90 -3.79 11.91
N TRP A 351 -9.82 -4.70 12.25
CA TRP A 351 -10.84 -5.25 11.35
C TRP A 351 -12.09 -4.37 11.20
N HIS A 352 -12.11 -3.22 11.85
CA HIS A 352 -13.27 -2.33 11.80
C HIS A 352 -13.49 -1.79 10.38
N PRO A 353 -14.74 -1.62 9.95
CA PRO A 353 -15.04 -1.01 8.68
C PRO A 353 -14.51 0.42 8.62
N VAL A 354 -14.13 0.84 7.42
CA VAL A 354 -13.48 2.13 7.17
C VAL A 354 -14.52 3.14 6.70
N PRO A 355 -14.55 4.38 7.22
CA PRO A 355 -15.41 5.45 6.72
C PRO A 355 -15.23 5.70 5.22
N LEU A 356 -16.34 5.92 4.52
CA LEU A 356 -16.39 6.19 3.09
C LEU A 356 -17.31 7.36 2.78
N LEU A 357 -16.80 8.37 2.08
CA LEU A 357 -17.55 9.48 1.52
C LEU A 357 -17.43 9.45 0.00
N VAL A 358 -18.57 9.51 -0.69
CA VAL A 358 -18.68 9.69 -2.13
C VAL A 358 -19.37 11.03 -2.41
N TRP A 359 -18.63 11.96 -2.96
CA TRP A 359 -19.14 13.26 -3.42
C TRP A 359 -19.12 13.29 -4.95
N ALA A 360 -20.28 13.48 -5.55
CA ALA A 360 -20.46 13.57 -6.99
C ALA A 360 -21.70 14.44 -7.29
N PRO A 361 -21.58 15.76 -7.34
CA PRO A 361 -22.70 16.70 -7.26
C PRO A 361 -23.75 16.50 -8.36
N ALA A 362 -23.35 15.99 -9.53
CA ALA A 362 -24.25 15.73 -10.65
C ALA A 362 -25.08 14.46 -10.51
N THR A 363 -24.64 13.47 -9.72
CA THR A 363 -25.22 12.12 -9.76
C THR A 363 -25.48 11.48 -8.40
N VAL A 364 -24.93 12.02 -7.31
CA VAL A 364 -25.06 11.44 -5.97
C VAL A 364 -26.48 11.66 -5.40
N ARG A 365 -26.99 10.64 -4.70
CA ARG A 365 -28.16 10.79 -3.83
C ARG A 365 -27.68 11.18 -2.44
N ARG A 366 -27.89 12.42 -2.07
CA ARG A 366 -27.48 12.94 -0.76
C ARG A 366 -28.25 12.25 0.36
N ASP A 367 -27.55 11.73 1.35
CA ASP A 367 -28.16 11.08 2.52
C ASP A 367 -28.42 12.03 3.70
N ARG A 368 -28.00 13.29 3.57
CA ARG A 368 -28.20 14.36 4.55
C ARG A 368 -27.49 14.11 5.89
N SER A 369 -26.35 13.46 5.85
CA SER A 369 -25.47 13.26 7.01
C SER A 369 -25.06 14.61 7.62
N ALA A 370 -24.85 14.64 8.95
CA ALA A 370 -24.49 15.88 9.64
C ALA A 370 -23.00 16.24 9.43
N GLY A 371 -22.12 15.25 9.24
CA GLY A 371 -20.69 15.41 9.05
C GLY A 371 -20.03 14.11 8.64
N PHE A 372 -18.71 14.11 8.51
CA PHE A 372 -17.93 12.93 8.14
C PHE A 372 -17.32 12.27 9.38
N GLY A 373 -17.86 11.13 9.79
CA GLY A 373 -17.40 10.34 10.93
C GLY A 373 -17.93 8.92 10.88
N GLU A 374 -17.40 8.03 11.72
CA GLU A 374 -17.73 6.60 11.70
C GLU A 374 -19.21 6.34 11.95
N ARG A 375 -19.84 7.06 12.87
CA ARG A 375 -21.26 6.89 13.17
C ARG A 375 -22.14 7.36 12.02
N GLU A 376 -21.85 8.51 11.45
CA GLU A 376 -22.58 9.00 10.27
C GLU A 376 -22.42 8.03 9.10
N CYS A 377 -21.19 7.54 8.86
CA CYS A 377 -20.91 6.55 7.82
C CYS A 377 -21.65 5.22 8.04
N ALA A 378 -21.80 4.78 9.29
CA ALA A 378 -22.56 3.55 9.61
C ALA A 378 -24.06 3.67 9.28
N HIS A 379 -24.61 4.89 9.22
CA HIS A 379 -26.01 5.16 8.88
C HIS A 379 -26.17 5.74 7.46
N GLY A 380 -25.08 5.92 6.73
CA GLY A 380 -25.07 6.53 5.40
C GLY A 380 -25.78 5.70 4.34
N GLY A 381 -26.21 6.37 3.29
CA GLY A 381 -27.04 5.80 2.21
C GLY A 381 -26.35 4.72 1.36
N LEU A 382 -25.01 4.66 1.37
CA LEU A 382 -24.25 3.60 0.68
C LEU A 382 -24.27 2.27 1.45
N GLY A 383 -24.55 2.32 2.77
CA GLY A 383 -24.42 1.16 3.65
C GLY A 383 -22.96 0.69 3.78
N THR A 384 -22.79 -0.62 3.94
CA THR A 384 -21.44 -1.22 4.03
C THR A 384 -21.16 -2.08 2.81
N ILE A 385 -20.07 -1.76 2.10
CA ILE A 385 -19.66 -2.44 0.86
C ILE A 385 -18.25 -3.02 1.01
N ARG A 386 -17.78 -3.76 0.02
CA ARG A 386 -16.35 -4.13 -0.08
C ARG A 386 -15.57 -3.00 -0.75
N SER A 387 -14.33 -2.79 -0.33
CA SER A 387 -13.48 -1.76 -0.96
C SER A 387 -13.35 -1.96 -2.48
N ALA A 388 -13.30 -3.20 -2.96
CA ALA A 388 -13.21 -3.53 -4.38
C ALA A 388 -14.43 -3.07 -5.22
N GLU A 389 -15.54 -2.65 -4.58
CA GLU A 389 -16.73 -2.13 -5.25
C GLU A 389 -16.70 -0.60 -5.41
N ILE A 390 -15.79 0.09 -4.72
CA ILE A 390 -15.69 1.56 -4.73
C ILE A 390 -15.41 2.09 -6.14
N MET A 391 -14.50 1.47 -6.89
CA MET A 391 -14.16 1.92 -8.23
C MET A 391 -15.33 1.79 -9.22
N GLN A 392 -16.19 0.79 -9.07
CA GLN A 392 -17.39 0.66 -9.90
C GLN A 392 -18.37 1.81 -9.64
N LEU A 393 -18.54 2.19 -8.37
CA LEU A 393 -19.35 3.36 -8.00
C LEU A 393 -18.75 4.66 -8.54
N ALA A 394 -17.42 4.81 -8.44
CA ALA A 394 -16.72 5.97 -8.98
C ALA A 394 -16.95 6.13 -10.49
N LEU A 395 -16.81 5.04 -11.25
CA LEU A 395 -17.05 5.03 -12.70
C LEU A 395 -18.50 5.35 -13.05
N ALA A 396 -19.46 4.79 -12.27
CA ALA A 396 -20.89 5.05 -12.47
C ALA A 396 -21.22 6.53 -12.23
N HIS A 397 -20.74 7.10 -11.12
CA HIS A 397 -20.92 8.52 -10.81
C HIS A 397 -20.21 9.45 -11.80
N ALA A 398 -19.05 9.04 -12.32
CA ALA A 398 -18.35 9.73 -13.38
C ALA A 398 -18.98 9.55 -14.78
N GLN A 399 -20.12 8.83 -14.88
CA GLN A 399 -20.81 8.55 -16.14
C GLN A 399 -19.92 7.85 -17.18
N ARG A 400 -19.04 6.96 -16.72
CA ARG A 400 -18.10 6.19 -17.53
C ARG A 400 -18.54 4.73 -17.75
N LEU A 401 -19.77 4.39 -17.36
CA LEU A 401 -20.36 3.07 -17.60
C LEU A 401 -21.64 3.17 -18.44
N ALA A 402 -21.72 2.39 -19.50
CA ALA A 402 -22.92 2.19 -20.29
C ALA A 402 -23.95 1.36 -19.52
N LYS A 403 -25.21 1.42 -19.95
CA LYS A 403 -26.28 0.58 -19.41
C LYS A 403 -26.02 -0.91 -19.72
N PHE A 404 -26.14 -1.76 -18.71
CA PHE A 404 -26.14 -3.22 -18.90
C PHE A 404 -27.49 -3.70 -19.37
N GLY A 405 -27.50 -4.43 -20.47
CA GLY A 405 -28.72 -4.96 -21.09
C GLY A 405 -29.47 -3.94 -21.94
N ALA A 406 -30.54 -4.42 -22.60
CA ALA A 406 -31.35 -3.63 -23.51
C ALA A 406 -32.30 -2.63 -22.80
#